data_7a72d9dca0945e009554fd7e6868d4ee
#
_entry.id   7a72d9dca0945e009554fd7e6868d4ee
#
_cell.length_a   1.000
_cell.length_b   1.000
_cell.length_c   1.000
_cell.angle_alpha   90.00
_cell.angle_beta   90.00
_cell.angle_gamma   90.00
#
_symmetry.space_group_name_H-M   'P 1'
#
loop_
_entity.id
_entity.type
_entity.pdbx_description
1 polymer ?
#
loop_
_entity_poly.entity_id
_entity_poly.type
_entity_poly.pdbx_seq_one_letter_code
_entity_poly.pdbx_strand_id
1 'polypeptide(L)'
;PYLQNYFTHPSFDQYPVVGITWEQAMDYCAWRTDRVNEMALIKAGVIAMPDFSKVPDMSYDSIRTNFVFNTQKYLIQDSYQPEAAKKQKGKAVVVNRKVDMSDGILFSDFRLPTEAEWEYAAYAIISNKEGFVEEGKIYPWSGTQMRNQQKKERGQMQANFVRGRGDMMGTAGSLNDKATITAP
;
A
#
# COMPACT_ATOMS: atom_id res chain seq x y z
N PRO A 1 -12.95 13.23 20.17
CA PRO A 1 -13.17 11.79 20.34
C PRO A 1 -12.78 10.97 19.10
N TYR A 2 -13.09 11.43 17.87
CA TYR A 2 -12.77 10.67 16.64
C TYR A 2 -11.28 10.48 16.42
N LEU A 3 -10.45 11.49 16.68
CA LEU A 3 -9.00 11.44 16.49
C LEU A 3 -8.30 10.44 17.43
N GLN A 4 -8.81 10.25 18.65
CA GLN A 4 -8.20 9.37 19.64
C GLN A 4 -8.34 7.89 19.28
N ASN A 5 -9.41 7.52 18.56
CA ASN A 5 -9.73 6.13 18.23
C ASN A 5 -9.55 5.79 16.74
N TYR A 6 -9.04 6.73 15.94
CA TYR A 6 -8.94 6.58 14.50
C TYR A 6 -8.11 5.34 14.08
N PHE A 7 -7.02 5.06 14.78
CA PHE A 7 -6.14 3.93 14.50
C PHE A 7 -6.47 2.64 15.25
N THR A 8 -7.46 2.67 16.13
CA THR A 8 -7.74 1.53 17.02
C THR A 8 -9.16 0.99 16.90
N HIS A 9 -10.08 1.77 16.34
CA HIS A 9 -11.48 1.37 16.25
C HIS A 9 -11.78 0.74 14.88
N PRO A 10 -12.40 -0.45 14.83
CA PRO A 10 -12.66 -1.20 13.60
C PRO A 10 -13.43 -0.45 12.52
N SER A 11 -14.23 0.55 12.90
CA SER A 11 -14.96 1.39 11.94
C SER A 11 -14.06 2.18 10.99
N PHE A 12 -12.76 2.33 11.31
CA PHE A 12 -11.79 3.06 10.50
C PHE A 12 -10.81 2.15 9.75
N ASP A 13 -11.00 0.82 9.77
CA ASP A 13 -10.07 -0.12 9.14
C ASP A 13 -9.90 0.10 7.63
N GLN A 14 -10.91 0.65 6.98
CA GLN A 14 -10.90 0.97 5.55
C GLN A 14 -10.57 2.43 5.25
N TYR A 15 -10.28 3.22 6.28
CA TYR A 15 -9.94 4.62 6.13
C TYR A 15 -8.44 4.80 5.87
N PRO A 16 -8.04 5.85 5.14
CA PRO A 16 -6.63 6.09 4.84
C PRO A 16 -5.83 6.39 6.10
N VAL A 17 -4.57 5.97 6.11
CA VAL A 17 -3.64 6.38 7.16
C VAL A 17 -3.40 7.89 7.09
N VAL A 18 -3.37 8.55 8.25
CA VAL A 18 -3.17 10.00 8.40
C VAL A 18 -2.05 10.30 9.38
N GLY A 19 -1.47 11.50 9.30
CA GLY A 19 -0.43 11.95 10.24
C GLY A 19 0.93 11.32 10.03
N ILE A 20 1.21 10.78 8.83
CA ILE A 20 2.52 10.26 8.45
C ILE A 20 3.28 11.26 7.59
N THR A 21 4.61 11.23 7.67
CA THR A 21 5.50 11.98 6.79
C THR A 21 5.77 11.20 5.49
N TRP A 22 6.34 11.90 4.50
CA TRP A 22 6.77 11.26 3.26
C TRP A 22 7.85 10.20 3.53
N GLU A 23 8.81 10.47 4.41
CA GLU A 23 9.85 9.53 4.81
C GLU A 23 9.25 8.25 5.42
N GLN A 24 8.28 8.38 6.31
CA GLN A 24 7.58 7.24 6.89
C GLN A 24 6.83 6.42 5.82
N ALA A 25 6.25 7.07 4.83
CA ALA A 25 5.62 6.38 3.72
C ALA A 25 6.64 5.62 2.85
N MET A 26 7.82 6.20 2.62
CA MET A 26 8.92 5.54 1.90
C MET A 26 9.48 4.35 2.71
N ASP A 27 9.67 4.51 4.01
CA ASP A 27 10.10 3.43 4.90
C ASP A 27 9.10 2.26 4.90
N TYR A 28 7.80 2.57 4.87
CA TYR A 28 6.77 1.55 4.70
C TYR A 28 6.88 0.82 3.36
N CYS A 29 7.16 1.52 2.27
CA CYS A 29 7.37 0.90 0.96
C CYS A 29 8.56 -0.08 0.98
N ALA A 30 9.69 0.33 1.57
CA ALA A 30 10.86 -0.53 1.75
C ALA A 30 10.54 -1.76 2.61
N TRP A 31 9.90 -1.55 3.76
CA TRP A 31 9.45 -2.65 4.61
C TRP A 31 8.48 -3.59 3.87
N ARG A 32 7.56 -3.06 3.10
CA ARG A 32 6.60 -3.85 2.32
C ARG A 32 7.31 -4.70 1.27
N THR A 33 8.31 -4.14 0.59
CA THR A 33 9.16 -4.86 -0.36
C THR A 33 9.81 -6.06 0.31
N ASP A 34 10.43 -5.85 1.46
CA ASP A 34 11.10 -6.90 2.20
C ASP A 34 10.15 -8.02 2.62
N ARG A 35 8.97 -7.67 3.16
CA ARG A 35 7.98 -8.68 3.61
C ARG A 35 7.40 -9.49 2.44
N VAL A 36 7.13 -8.86 1.32
CA VAL A 36 6.59 -9.54 0.13
C VAL A 36 7.63 -10.49 -0.46
N ASN A 37 8.87 -10.04 -0.60
CA ASN A 37 9.96 -10.86 -1.14
C ASN A 37 10.36 -12.00 -0.20
N GLU A 38 10.42 -11.75 1.09
CA GLU A 38 10.61 -12.82 2.09
C GLU A 38 9.54 -13.90 1.96
N MET A 39 8.27 -13.51 1.91
CA MET A 39 7.18 -14.46 1.78
C MET A 39 7.22 -15.20 0.45
N ALA A 40 7.62 -14.55 -0.63
CA ALA A 40 7.80 -15.18 -1.94
C ALA A 40 8.90 -16.27 -1.91
N LEU A 41 10.04 -15.96 -1.30
CA LEU A 41 11.15 -16.90 -1.12
C LEU A 41 10.77 -18.09 -0.20
N ILE A 42 10.02 -17.83 0.87
CA ILE A 42 9.50 -18.90 1.75
C ILE A 42 8.55 -19.82 1.00
N LYS A 43 7.60 -19.24 0.25
CA LYS A 43 6.65 -20.02 -0.57
C LYS A 43 7.34 -20.84 -1.66
N ALA A 44 8.39 -20.30 -2.25
CA ALA A 44 9.22 -21.00 -3.22
C ALA A 44 10.12 -22.09 -2.57
N GLY A 45 10.20 -22.14 -1.25
CA GLY A 45 11.05 -23.10 -0.54
C GLY A 45 12.55 -22.78 -0.61
N VAL A 46 12.90 -21.53 -0.81
CA VAL A 46 14.29 -21.05 -0.89
C VAL A 46 14.84 -20.77 0.51
N ILE A 47 14.08 -20.04 1.32
CA ILE A 47 14.45 -19.70 2.69
C ILE A 47 13.47 -20.32 3.70
N ALA A 48 13.92 -20.51 4.92
CA ALA A 48 13.09 -21.01 6.00
C ALA A 48 12.16 -19.91 6.54
N MET A 49 11.02 -20.33 7.09
CA MET A 49 10.19 -19.44 7.89
C MET A 49 10.95 -19.02 9.14
N PRO A 50 11.02 -17.72 9.47
CA PRO A 50 11.68 -17.26 10.68
C PRO A 50 11.08 -17.88 11.95
N ASP A 51 11.94 -18.25 12.88
CA ASP A 51 11.51 -18.79 14.17
C ASP A 51 11.25 -17.65 15.17
N PHE A 52 10.03 -17.20 15.23
CA PHE A 52 9.61 -16.09 16.10
C PHE A 52 9.73 -16.41 17.60
N SER A 53 9.88 -17.67 17.99
CA SER A 53 10.08 -18.05 19.40
C SER A 53 11.41 -17.57 19.97
N LYS A 54 12.37 -17.30 19.11
CA LYS A 54 13.71 -16.80 19.48
C LYS A 54 13.77 -15.29 19.71
N VAL A 55 12.75 -14.54 19.26
CA VAL A 55 12.75 -13.07 19.31
C VAL A 55 12.84 -12.50 20.72
N PRO A 56 12.14 -13.05 21.74
CA PRO A 56 12.22 -12.50 23.10
C PRO A 56 13.63 -12.48 23.70
N ASP A 57 14.49 -13.41 23.27
CA ASP A 57 15.86 -13.53 23.78
C ASP A 57 16.90 -12.76 22.95
N MET A 58 16.47 -12.08 21.89
CA MET A 58 17.35 -11.35 20.98
C MET A 58 17.43 -9.87 21.34
N SER A 59 18.62 -9.28 21.23
CA SER A 59 18.78 -7.84 21.29
C SER A 59 18.13 -7.17 20.06
N TYR A 60 17.72 -5.90 20.21
CA TYR A 60 17.15 -5.12 19.11
C TYR A 60 18.05 -5.09 17.87
N ASP A 61 19.36 -4.91 18.06
CA ASP A 61 20.33 -4.90 16.97
C ASP A 61 20.44 -6.26 16.27
N SER A 62 20.38 -7.36 17.02
CA SER A 62 20.37 -8.71 16.45
C SER A 62 19.10 -8.97 15.64
N ILE A 63 17.94 -8.52 16.12
CA ILE A 63 16.69 -8.63 15.39
C ILE A 63 16.79 -7.87 14.06
N ARG A 64 17.23 -6.61 14.10
CA ARG A 64 17.35 -5.75 12.93
C ARG A 64 18.38 -6.25 11.92
N THR A 65 19.48 -6.81 12.39
CA THR A 65 20.63 -7.16 11.53
C THR A 65 20.49 -8.55 10.93
N ASN A 66 20.02 -9.52 11.71
CA ASN A 66 20.10 -10.94 11.36
C ASN A 66 18.75 -11.61 11.21
N PHE A 67 17.71 -11.12 11.90
CA PHE A 67 16.42 -11.78 11.94
C PHE A 67 15.44 -11.25 10.88
N VAL A 68 15.46 -9.94 10.66
CA VAL A 68 14.56 -9.30 9.69
C VAL A 68 15.16 -9.41 8.29
N PHE A 69 14.46 -10.11 7.39
CA PHE A 69 14.88 -10.21 6.00
C PHE A 69 14.94 -8.83 5.33
N ASN A 70 15.99 -8.61 4.54
CA ASN A 70 16.17 -7.40 3.76
C ASN A 70 16.51 -7.74 2.31
N THR A 71 15.68 -7.33 1.39
CA THR A 71 15.79 -7.64 -0.05
C THR A 71 17.07 -7.10 -0.67
N GLN A 72 17.44 -5.87 -0.38
CA GLN A 72 18.64 -5.23 -0.94
C GLN A 72 19.93 -5.93 -0.44
N LYS A 73 19.99 -6.26 0.86
CA LYS A 73 21.11 -7.04 1.39
C LYS A 73 21.17 -8.42 0.75
N TYR A 74 20.02 -9.06 0.58
CA TYR A 74 19.95 -10.38 -0.06
C TYR A 74 20.47 -10.33 -1.50
N LEU A 75 20.14 -9.31 -2.27
CA LEU A 75 20.59 -9.19 -3.67
C LEU A 75 22.06 -8.82 -3.81
N ILE A 76 22.56 -7.91 -2.97
CA ILE A 76 23.88 -7.27 -3.15
C ILE A 76 24.98 -7.97 -2.34
N GLN A 77 24.66 -8.43 -1.11
CA GLN A 77 25.68 -8.95 -0.19
C GLN A 77 25.74 -10.49 -0.23
N ASP A 78 26.83 -11.05 -0.75
CA ASP A 78 27.01 -12.50 -0.77
C ASP A 78 27.16 -13.13 0.62
N SER A 79 27.61 -12.35 1.61
CA SER A 79 27.71 -12.78 3.00
C SER A 79 26.33 -12.88 3.69
N TYR A 80 25.29 -12.20 3.17
CA TYR A 80 23.95 -12.26 3.73
C TYR A 80 23.20 -13.46 3.15
N GLN A 81 23.12 -14.52 3.95
CA GLN A 81 22.42 -15.75 3.59
C GLN A 81 21.38 -16.08 4.67
N PRO A 82 20.10 -15.82 4.42
CA PRO A 82 19.03 -16.27 5.29
C PRO A 82 19.05 -17.79 5.44
N GLU A 83 18.52 -18.30 6.55
CA GLU A 83 18.42 -19.73 6.78
C GLU A 83 17.68 -20.42 5.63
N ALA A 84 18.34 -21.41 4.98
CA ALA A 84 17.76 -22.13 3.86
C ALA A 84 16.60 -23.03 4.33
N ALA A 85 15.57 -23.15 3.52
CA ALA A 85 14.47 -24.06 3.80
C ALA A 85 14.95 -25.51 3.84
N LYS A 86 14.48 -26.27 4.83
CA LYS A 86 14.75 -27.71 4.90
C LYS A 86 14.16 -28.41 3.68
N LYS A 87 14.94 -29.23 2.98
CA LYS A 87 14.50 -30.00 1.80
C LYS A 87 13.26 -30.82 2.16
N GLN A 88 12.12 -30.51 1.58
CA GLN A 88 10.91 -31.33 1.69
C GLN A 88 10.88 -32.32 0.53
N LYS A 89 10.66 -33.62 0.85
CA LYS A 89 10.51 -34.68 -0.16
C LYS A 89 9.35 -34.33 -1.10
N GLY A 90 9.64 -34.14 -2.39
CA GLY A 90 8.63 -33.94 -3.43
C GLY A 90 8.37 -32.49 -3.90
N LYS A 91 9.02 -31.48 -3.30
CA LYS A 91 9.03 -30.12 -3.85
C LYS A 91 10.32 -29.88 -4.64
N ALA A 92 10.20 -29.36 -5.84
CA ALA A 92 11.34 -28.97 -6.65
C ALA A 92 12.16 -27.93 -5.88
N VAL A 93 13.38 -28.29 -5.51
CA VAL A 93 14.34 -27.33 -4.94
C VAL A 93 14.84 -26.50 -6.10
N VAL A 94 14.39 -25.31 -6.17
CA VAL A 94 14.91 -24.33 -7.11
C VAL A 94 16.29 -23.90 -6.59
N VAL A 95 17.34 -24.39 -7.26
CA VAL A 95 18.65 -23.78 -7.41
C VAL A 95 19.56 -23.73 -6.16
N ASN A 96 20.77 -24.30 -6.31
CA ASN A 96 21.89 -24.16 -5.37
C ASN A 96 22.59 -22.77 -5.44
N ARG A 97 21.88 -21.70 -5.78
CA ARG A 97 22.36 -20.34 -5.83
C ARG A 97 21.35 -19.37 -5.21
N LYS A 98 21.76 -18.17 -4.91
CA LYS A 98 20.81 -17.10 -4.58
C LYS A 98 19.83 -16.90 -5.72
N VAL A 99 18.59 -16.67 -5.38
CA VAL A 99 17.55 -16.22 -6.31
C VAL A 99 17.80 -14.77 -6.67
N ASP A 100 17.74 -14.45 -7.93
CA ASP A 100 17.83 -13.07 -8.44
C ASP A 100 16.51 -12.62 -9.08
N MET A 101 16.48 -11.37 -9.56
CA MET A 101 15.26 -10.81 -10.17
C MET A 101 14.84 -11.54 -11.45
N SER A 102 15.77 -12.19 -12.17
CA SER A 102 15.47 -12.89 -13.40
C SER A 102 14.74 -14.23 -13.18
N ASP A 103 14.79 -14.75 -11.97
CA ASP A 103 14.09 -16.00 -11.62
C ASP A 103 12.57 -15.84 -11.53
N GLY A 104 12.05 -14.62 -11.56
CA GLY A 104 10.61 -14.33 -11.51
C GLY A 104 9.94 -14.63 -10.16
N ILE A 105 10.74 -14.81 -9.08
CA ILE A 105 10.25 -15.06 -7.72
C ILE A 105 10.16 -13.77 -6.95
N LEU A 106 11.17 -12.90 -7.10
CA LEU A 106 11.23 -11.61 -6.42
C LEU A 106 10.40 -10.56 -7.15
N PHE A 107 9.78 -9.70 -6.38
CA PHE A 107 9.02 -8.55 -6.86
C PHE A 107 9.90 -7.30 -6.84
N SER A 108 9.63 -6.39 -7.76
CA SER A 108 10.21 -5.04 -7.77
C SER A 108 9.85 -4.29 -6.49
N ASP A 109 10.67 -3.28 -6.18
CA ASP A 109 10.47 -2.46 -4.99
C ASP A 109 9.11 -1.74 -5.03
N PHE A 110 8.39 -1.82 -3.91
CA PHE A 110 7.25 -0.95 -3.67
C PHE A 110 7.73 0.49 -3.52
N ARG A 111 7.02 1.41 -4.10
CA ARG A 111 7.29 2.85 -4.04
C ARG A 111 5.99 3.64 -4.07
N LEU A 112 6.06 4.90 -3.72
CA LEU A 112 4.96 5.80 -3.97
C LEU A 112 4.76 5.98 -5.49
N PRO A 113 3.53 6.17 -5.96
CA PRO A 113 3.27 6.42 -7.37
C PRO A 113 3.89 7.75 -7.81
N THR A 114 4.27 7.82 -9.06
CA THR A 114 4.56 9.09 -9.71
C THR A 114 3.27 9.88 -9.94
N GLU A 115 3.37 11.17 -10.20
CA GLU A 115 2.23 12.02 -10.56
C GLU A 115 1.41 11.42 -11.72
N ALA A 116 2.08 11.04 -12.80
CA ALA A 116 1.44 10.44 -13.96
C ALA A 116 0.71 9.11 -13.64
N GLU A 117 1.30 8.26 -12.81
CA GLU A 117 0.67 7.01 -12.38
C GLU A 117 -0.55 7.28 -11.49
N TRP A 118 -0.46 8.27 -10.62
CA TRP A 118 -1.54 8.68 -9.75
C TRP A 118 -2.72 9.25 -10.55
N GLU A 119 -2.43 10.15 -11.48
CA GLU A 119 -3.44 10.72 -12.40
C GLU A 119 -4.07 9.62 -13.27
N TYR A 120 -3.25 8.72 -13.82
CA TYR A 120 -3.75 7.60 -14.60
C TYR A 120 -4.67 6.71 -13.77
N ALA A 121 -4.33 6.41 -12.52
CA ALA A 121 -5.19 5.62 -11.63
C ALA A 121 -6.53 6.32 -11.35
N ALA A 122 -6.52 7.64 -11.20
CA ALA A 122 -7.73 8.42 -10.99
C ALA A 122 -8.66 8.44 -12.23
N TYR A 123 -8.08 8.42 -13.44
CA TYR A 123 -8.82 8.52 -14.69
C TYR A 123 -8.93 7.22 -15.49
N ALA A 124 -8.29 6.13 -15.06
CA ALA A 124 -8.08 4.92 -15.88
C ALA A 124 -9.33 4.33 -16.53
N ILE A 125 -10.45 4.27 -15.82
CA ILE A 125 -11.72 3.74 -16.37
C ILE A 125 -12.29 4.67 -17.44
N ILE A 126 -11.92 5.92 -17.42
CA ILE A 126 -12.48 6.98 -18.25
C ILE A 126 -11.64 7.17 -19.52
N SER A 127 -10.31 7.00 -19.40
CA SER A 127 -9.39 7.13 -20.53
C SER A 127 -9.53 6.02 -21.58
N ASN A 128 -10.20 4.93 -21.26
CA ASN A 128 -10.46 3.82 -22.18
C ASN A 128 -11.70 4.02 -23.08
N LYS A 129 -12.36 5.17 -22.99
CA LYS A 129 -13.47 5.53 -23.91
C LYS A 129 -12.94 6.33 -25.08
N GLU A 130 -13.35 5.97 -26.29
CA GLU A 130 -13.09 6.77 -27.50
C GLU A 130 -13.53 8.22 -27.28
N GLY A 131 -12.70 9.19 -27.69
CA GLY A 131 -12.97 10.63 -27.53
C GLY A 131 -12.46 11.25 -26.23
N PHE A 132 -11.91 10.45 -25.29
CA PHE A 132 -11.45 10.99 -24.00
C PHE A 132 -10.14 11.81 -24.10
N VAL A 133 -9.32 11.51 -25.09
CA VAL A 133 -8.00 12.16 -25.29
C VAL A 133 -8.15 13.63 -25.71
N GLU A 134 -9.29 13.99 -26.34
CA GLU A 134 -9.54 15.35 -26.85
C GLU A 134 -10.24 16.26 -25.82
N GLU A 135 -11.00 15.68 -24.88
CA GLU A 135 -11.71 16.45 -23.84
C GLU A 135 -11.21 16.08 -22.46
N GLY A 136 -10.15 16.72 -22.00
CA GLY A 136 -9.62 16.51 -20.65
C GLY A 136 -10.71 16.65 -19.59
N LYS A 137 -10.94 15.61 -18.77
CA LYS A 137 -11.87 15.69 -17.63
C LYS A 137 -11.23 16.45 -16.49
N ILE A 138 -12.01 17.32 -15.88
CA ILE A 138 -11.58 18.09 -14.70
C ILE A 138 -11.56 17.19 -13.46
N TYR A 139 -12.45 16.19 -13.39
CA TYR A 139 -12.62 15.31 -12.22
C TYR A 139 -12.62 13.83 -12.61
N PRO A 140 -12.29 12.91 -11.68
CA PRO A 140 -12.32 11.46 -11.94
C PRO A 140 -13.74 10.90 -12.14
N TRP A 141 -14.78 11.65 -11.86
CA TRP A 141 -16.18 11.27 -12.11
C TRP A 141 -16.74 11.93 -13.37
N SER A 142 -17.96 11.55 -13.75
CA SER A 142 -18.65 12.12 -14.90
C SER A 142 -19.22 13.51 -14.60
N GLY A 143 -19.00 14.46 -15.52
CA GLY A 143 -19.47 15.85 -15.41
C GLY A 143 -18.42 16.80 -14.85
N THR A 144 -18.77 18.07 -14.82
CA THR A 144 -17.90 19.19 -14.45
C THR A 144 -18.24 19.78 -13.07
N GLN A 145 -19.11 19.13 -12.32
CA GLN A 145 -19.60 19.64 -11.03
C GLN A 145 -19.17 18.75 -9.87
N MET A 146 -18.90 19.37 -8.73
CA MET A 146 -18.58 18.69 -7.48
C MET A 146 -19.77 17.96 -6.85
N ARG A 147 -20.99 18.26 -7.30
CA ARG A 147 -22.22 17.63 -6.82
C ARG A 147 -22.73 16.61 -7.81
N ASN A 148 -23.14 15.45 -7.31
CA ASN A 148 -23.75 14.41 -8.11
C ASN A 148 -25.08 14.89 -8.71
N GLN A 149 -25.25 14.72 -10.03
CA GLN A 149 -26.45 15.10 -10.77
C GLN A 149 -27.42 13.94 -10.97
N GLN A 150 -27.00 12.72 -10.67
CA GLN A 150 -27.85 11.55 -10.84
C GLN A 150 -29.07 11.61 -9.91
N LYS A 151 -30.21 11.23 -10.41
CA LYS A 151 -31.51 11.41 -9.73
C LYS A 151 -31.57 10.86 -8.30
N LYS A 152 -30.90 9.74 -8.03
CA LYS A 152 -30.89 9.09 -6.70
C LYS A 152 -29.97 9.76 -5.69
N GLU A 153 -28.92 10.40 -6.16
CA GLU A 153 -27.84 10.96 -5.34
C GLU A 153 -27.64 12.46 -5.58
N ARG A 154 -28.66 13.09 -6.15
CA ARG A 154 -28.60 14.51 -6.55
C ARG A 154 -28.22 15.40 -5.38
N GLY A 155 -27.16 16.18 -5.61
CA GLY A 155 -26.68 17.15 -4.63
C GLY A 155 -25.64 16.63 -3.64
N GLN A 156 -25.40 15.30 -3.58
CA GLN A 156 -24.30 14.74 -2.77
C GLN A 156 -22.94 15.21 -3.32
N MET A 157 -22.00 15.48 -2.43
CA MET A 157 -20.63 15.82 -2.82
C MET A 157 -19.89 14.54 -3.27
N GLN A 158 -19.13 14.67 -4.34
CA GLN A 158 -18.36 13.57 -4.94
C GLN A 158 -16.89 13.58 -4.54
N ALA A 159 -16.47 14.54 -3.72
CA ALA A 159 -15.13 14.62 -3.16
C ALA A 159 -15.18 15.11 -1.73
N ASN A 160 -14.20 14.65 -0.95
CA ASN A 160 -13.95 15.13 0.40
C ASN A 160 -12.98 16.32 0.34
N PHE A 161 -13.45 17.51 0.69
CA PHE A 161 -12.66 18.74 0.69
C PHE A 161 -13.18 19.73 1.73
N VAL A 162 -12.34 20.68 2.11
CA VAL A 162 -12.71 21.74 3.07
C VAL A 162 -13.76 22.66 2.45
N ARG A 163 -14.94 22.73 3.05
CA ARG A 163 -16.10 23.50 2.60
C ARG A 163 -16.44 24.62 3.54
N GLY A 164 -15.57 25.60 3.66
CA GLY A 164 -15.79 26.76 4.51
C GLY A 164 -15.03 26.73 5.83
N ARG A 165 -15.26 27.72 6.69
CA ARG A 165 -14.54 27.87 7.96
C ARG A 165 -15.03 26.85 9.00
N GLY A 166 -14.18 25.90 9.33
CA GLY A 166 -14.30 25.09 10.54
C GLY A 166 -15.42 24.05 10.58
N ASP A 167 -16.28 24.00 9.57
CA ASP A 167 -17.35 23.02 9.48
C ASP A 167 -17.14 22.11 8.28
N MET A 168 -16.67 20.91 8.53
CA MET A 168 -16.41 19.90 7.49
C MET A 168 -17.70 19.31 6.91
N MET A 169 -18.78 19.35 7.68
CA MET A 169 -20.10 18.91 7.24
C MET A 169 -20.82 19.97 6.41
N GLY A 170 -20.49 21.24 6.61
CA GLY A 170 -21.15 22.36 5.97
C GLY A 170 -22.66 22.43 6.28
N THR A 171 -23.33 23.38 5.64
CA THR A 171 -24.81 23.53 5.76
C THR A 171 -25.58 22.48 4.94
N ALA A 172 -24.90 21.66 4.14
CA ALA A 172 -25.53 20.70 3.26
C ALA A 172 -26.08 19.45 3.98
N GLY A 173 -25.68 19.18 5.22
CA GLY A 173 -26.20 18.08 6.02
C GLY A 173 -26.12 16.74 5.29
N SER A 174 -27.25 16.09 5.03
CA SER A 174 -27.33 14.78 4.36
C SER A 174 -26.89 14.77 2.90
N LEU A 175 -26.71 15.93 2.27
CA LEU A 175 -26.19 16.07 0.91
C LEU A 175 -24.66 16.11 0.83
N ASN A 176 -24.01 15.94 1.96
CA ASN A 176 -22.58 15.83 2.06
C ASN A 176 -22.08 14.44 1.61
N ASP A 177 -20.75 14.29 1.39
CA ASP A 177 -20.09 13.00 1.15
C ASP A 177 -20.12 12.05 2.36
N LYS A 178 -20.69 12.51 3.47
CA LYS A 178 -20.76 11.84 4.78
C LYS A 178 -19.42 11.66 5.48
N ALA A 179 -18.34 12.21 4.93
CA ALA A 179 -17.04 12.21 5.57
C ALA A 179 -16.92 13.42 6.51
N THR A 180 -16.40 13.20 7.70
CA THR A 180 -16.10 14.27 8.66
C THR A 180 -14.70 14.82 8.41
N ILE A 181 -13.71 13.96 8.26
CA ILE A 181 -12.30 14.31 8.02
C ILE A 181 -11.77 13.53 6.83
N THR A 182 -11.95 12.21 6.84
CA THR A 182 -11.53 11.27 5.80
C THR A 182 -12.72 10.38 5.40
N ALA A 183 -12.61 9.71 4.26
CA ALA A 183 -13.56 8.71 3.80
C ALA A 183 -12.81 7.41 3.43
N PRO A 184 -13.49 6.24 3.50
CA PRO A 184 -12.91 4.96 3.08
C PRO A 184 -12.61 4.92 1.59
#